data_b2cbad9e17d4d2142216abadec305a53
#
_entry.id   b2cbad9e17d4d2142216abadec305a53
#
_cell.length_a   1.000
_cell.length_b   1.000
_cell.length_c   1.000
_cell.angle_alpha   90.00
_cell.angle_beta   90.00
_cell.angle_gamma   90.00
#
_symmetry.space_group_name_H-M   'P 1'
#
loop_
_entity.id
_entity.type
_entity.pdbx_description
1 polymer ?
#
loop_
_entity_poly.entity_id
_entity_poly.type
_entity_poly.pdbx_seq_one_letter_code
_entity_poly.pdbx_strand_id
1 'polypeptide(L)'
;MFTSLEDIVEKSKREKKPVSELMIEQEIELNGVSRSAVEKLMKRNLTVMMQAVEEGLAGVSSKTGLTGGDAKKLKEYIDSGNSITGADFLTGVAAAIATNEVNASLGLICATPTAGSAGVLPGCVHALKQKFDIDEETQLRMLFTAGAFGFVVANNASCAGAEGGCQAEIGSASAMAAAAIVEARGGDAEMSAHAFSIAMKNMLGLVCDPVAGLVEVPCVKRNAAGASIALMAADMALAGIKSRIPADEVLESMYRIGLEMSTTLKETAKCGLAITKTGEKYRSLLFGND
;
A
#
# COMPACT_ATOMS: atom_id res chain seq x y z
N MET A 1 8.40 -22.32 -0.28
CA MET A 1 7.64 -21.20 -0.88
C MET A 1 6.29 -21.11 -0.20
N PHE A 2 5.78 -19.90 0.09
CA PHE A 2 4.43 -19.71 0.63
C PHE A 2 3.38 -20.04 -0.43
N THR A 3 2.36 -20.80 -0.03
CA THR A 3 1.27 -21.24 -0.92
C THR A 3 -0.06 -20.55 -0.60
N SER A 4 -0.22 -20.05 0.64
CA SER A 4 -1.41 -19.34 1.11
C SER A 4 -1.07 -18.42 2.28
N LEU A 5 -1.99 -17.57 2.69
CA LEU A 5 -1.84 -16.74 3.88
C LEU A 5 -1.89 -17.58 5.16
N GLU A 6 -2.66 -18.66 5.16
CA GLU A 6 -2.67 -19.65 6.25
C GLU A 6 -1.31 -20.36 6.37
N ASP A 7 -0.68 -20.74 5.24
CA ASP A 7 0.66 -21.35 5.23
C ASP A 7 1.72 -20.42 5.87
N ILE A 8 1.64 -19.10 5.67
CA ILE A 8 2.49 -18.13 6.38
C ILE A 8 2.30 -18.25 7.89
N VAL A 9 1.05 -18.26 8.35
CA VAL A 9 0.71 -18.34 9.77
C VAL A 9 1.18 -19.66 10.39
N GLU A 10 0.90 -20.78 9.72
CA GLU A 10 1.28 -22.11 10.17
C GLU A 10 2.81 -22.29 10.24
N LYS A 11 3.54 -21.83 9.22
CA LYS A 11 5.01 -21.86 9.22
C LYS A 11 5.59 -21.02 10.34
N SER A 12 5.08 -19.80 10.53
CA SER A 12 5.54 -18.92 11.62
C SER A 12 5.34 -19.58 12.99
N LYS A 13 4.18 -20.18 13.24
CA LYS A 13 3.88 -20.91 14.47
C LYS A 13 4.79 -22.12 14.65
N ARG A 14 4.95 -22.94 13.61
CA ARG A 14 5.75 -24.18 13.64
C ARG A 14 7.24 -23.90 13.88
N GLU A 15 7.77 -22.91 13.18
CA GLU A 15 9.19 -22.59 13.21
C GLU A 15 9.55 -21.56 14.29
N LYS A 16 8.53 -20.96 14.92
CA LYS A 16 8.69 -19.90 15.93
C LYS A 16 9.52 -18.72 15.41
N LYS A 17 9.29 -18.37 14.16
CA LYS A 17 9.96 -17.26 13.47
C LYS A 17 8.95 -16.20 13.08
N PRO A 18 9.33 -14.91 13.07
CA PRO A 18 8.50 -13.85 12.50
C PRO A 18 8.34 -14.05 10.97
N VAL A 19 7.29 -13.50 10.39
CA VAL A 19 7.02 -13.63 8.96
C VAL A 19 8.13 -13.02 8.12
N SER A 20 8.70 -11.91 8.56
CA SER A 20 9.84 -11.25 7.91
C SER A 20 11.03 -12.19 7.75
N GLU A 21 11.36 -12.98 8.77
CA GLU A 21 12.46 -13.95 8.72
C GLU A 21 12.19 -15.08 7.73
N LEU A 22 10.96 -15.61 7.75
CA LEU A 22 10.54 -16.64 6.80
C LEU A 22 10.60 -16.14 5.35
N MET A 23 10.28 -14.87 5.13
CA MET A 23 10.38 -14.27 3.80
C MET A 23 11.83 -14.10 3.35
N ILE A 24 12.73 -13.69 4.25
CA ILE A 24 14.16 -13.62 3.95
C ILE A 24 14.71 -15.00 3.56
N GLU A 25 14.36 -16.05 4.34
CA GLU A 25 14.77 -17.42 4.04
C GLU A 25 14.22 -17.90 2.69
N GLN A 26 12.97 -17.59 2.39
CA GLN A 26 12.37 -17.91 1.09
C GLN A 26 13.09 -17.20 -0.07
N GLU A 27 13.44 -15.93 0.07
CA GLU A 27 14.19 -15.19 -0.96
C GLU A 27 15.58 -15.78 -1.20
N ILE A 28 16.27 -16.19 -0.12
CA ILE A 28 17.57 -16.86 -0.22
C ILE A 28 17.44 -18.18 -0.98
N GLU A 29 16.45 -19.00 -0.63
CA GLU A 29 16.21 -20.31 -1.26
C GLU A 29 15.83 -20.17 -2.75
N LEU A 30 14.89 -19.27 -3.07
CA LEU A 30 14.39 -19.09 -4.42
C LEU A 30 15.43 -18.51 -5.38
N ASN A 31 16.23 -17.58 -4.93
CA ASN A 31 17.16 -16.85 -5.78
C ASN A 31 18.61 -17.36 -5.69
N GLY A 32 18.91 -18.27 -4.76
CA GLY A 32 20.26 -18.80 -4.56
C GLY A 32 21.29 -17.73 -4.14
N VAL A 33 20.85 -16.69 -3.44
CA VAL A 33 21.67 -15.55 -3.04
C VAL A 33 21.94 -15.55 -1.53
N SER A 34 22.94 -14.80 -1.09
CA SER A 34 23.23 -14.67 0.33
C SER A 34 22.21 -13.78 1.05
N ARG A 35 22.04 -14.00 2.37
CA ARG A 35 21.22 -13.15 3.23
C ARG A 35 21.59 -11.66 3.08
N SER A 36 22.90 -11.36 3.09
CA SER A 36 23.36 -9.97 2.98
C SER A 36 23.00 -9.34 1.63
N ALA A 37 22.90 -10.13 0.57
CA ALA A 37 22.44 -9.63 -0.74
C ALA A 37 20.95 -9.29 -0.72
N VAL A 38 20.12 -10.15 -0.10
CA VAL A 38 18.68 -9.92 0.09
C VAL A 38 18.43 -8.65 0.92
N GLU A 39 19.09 -8.53 2.07
CA GLU A 39 18.96 -7.37 2.95
C GLU A 39 19.46 -6.08 2.31
N LYS A 40 20.57 -6.13 1.57
CA LYS A 40 21.11 -4.98 0.84
C LYS A 40 20.13 -4.47 -0.23
N LEU A 41 19.48 -5.37 -0.95
CA LEU A 41 18.49 -5.00 -1.95
C LEU A 41 17.26 -4.34 -1.27
N MET A 42 16.76 -4.94 -0.19
CA MET A 42 15.63 -4.39 0.55
C MET A 42 15.97 -3.03 1.18
N LYS A 43 17.18 -2.85 1.68
CA LYS A 43 17.67 -1.56 2.19
C LYS A 43 17.69 -0.48 1.09
N ARG A 44 18.06 -0.83 -0.15
CA ARG A 44 17.95 0.08 -1.28
C ARG A 44 16.51 0.50 -1.53
N ASN A 45 15.57 -0.46 -1.47
CA ASN A 45 14.14 -0.16 -1.63
C ASN A 45 13.65 0.77 -0.52
N LEU A 46 14.00 0.51 0.74
CA LEU A 46 13.67 1.38 1.87
C LEU A 46 14.22 2.80 1.67
N THR A 47 15.47 2.92 1.22
CA THR A 47 16.08 4.22 0.93
C THR A 47 15.29 5.01 -0.11
N VAL A 48 14.92 4.37 -1.21
CA VAL A 48 14.09 5.00 -2.27
C VAL A 48 12.72 5.42 -1.72
N MET A 49 12.08 4.58 -0.93
CA MET A 49 10.79 4.89 -0.31
C MET A 49 10.86 6.12 0.59
N MET A 50 11.87 6.19 1.46
CA MET A 50 12.01 7.31 2.39
C MET A 50 12.41 8.61 1.67
N GLN A 51 13.25 8.53 0.64
CA GLN A 51 13.58 9.67 -0.21
C GLN A 51 12.33 10.22 -0.92
N ALA A 52 11.48 9.36 -1.46
CA ALA A 52 10.22 9.79 -2.09
C ALA A 52 9.27 10.47 -1.07
N VAL A 53 9.20 9.96 0.17
CA VAL A 53 8.43 10.63 1.24
C VAL A 53 8.98 12.03 1.52
N GLU A 54 10.30 12.16 1.70
CA GLU A 54 10.93 13.45 2.00
C GLU A 54 10.74 14.46 0.86
N GLU A 55 10.96 14.04 -0.38
CA GLU A 55 10.79 14.86 -1.57
C GLU A 55 9.35 15.36 -1.72
N GLY A 56 8.37 14.46 -1.57
CA GLY A 56 6.96 14.81 -1.68
C GLY A 56 6.48 15.73 -0.55
N LEU A 57 6.95 15.51 0.70
CA LEU A 57 6.65 16.40 1.84
C LEU A 57 7.27 17.80 1.67
N ALA A 58 8.40 17.93 0.98
CA ALA A 58 8.97 19.22 0.63
C ALA A 58 8.14 19.98 -0.43
N GLY A 59 7.39 19.22 -1.23
CA GLY A 59 6.47 19.72 -2.25
C GLY A 59 6.96 19.46 -3.66
N VAL A 60 6.19 18.69 -4.41
CA VAL A 60 6.39 18.40 -5.84
C VAL A 60 5.11 18.71 -6.61
N SER A 61 5.19 18.78 -7.93
CA SER A 61 4.04 18.98 -8.79
C SER A 61 4.15 18.08 -10.02
N SER A 62 3.03 17.46 -10.41
CA SER A 62 2.98 16.70 -11.65
C SER A 62 3.14 17.61 -12.87
N LYS A 63 3.60 17.03 -13.98
CA LYS A 63 3.73 17.77 -15.25
C LYS A 63 2.37 18.24 -15.80
N THR A 64 1.30 17.55 -15.46
CA THR A 64 -0.06 17.88 -15.86
C THR A 64 -0.67 19.02 -15.03
N GLY A 65 -0.14 19.25 -13.82
CA GLY A 65 -0.70 20.17 -12.84
C GLY A 65 -1.98 19.65 -12.14
N LEU A 66 -2.39 18.39 -12.37
CA LEU A 66 -3.57 17.81 -11.73
C LEU A 66 -3.34 17.47 -10.25
N THR A 67 -2.10 17.22 -9.86
CA THR A 67 -1.73 16.90 -8.48
C THR A 67 -0.38 17.48 -8.12
N GLY A 68 -0.15 17.71 -6.83
CA GLY A 68 1.11 18.21 -6.28
C GLY A 68 0.92 19.21 -5.16
N GLY A 69 1.85 19.17 -4.21
CA GLY A 69 1.88 20.04 -3.04
C GLY A 69 0.83 19.75 -1.97
N ASP A 70 0.02 18.72 -2.12
CA ASP A 70 -1.01 18.37 -1.11
C ASP A 70 -0.38 17.71 0.12
N ALA A 71 0.68 16.91 -0.06
CA ALA A 71 1.46 16.37 1.05
C ALA A 71 2.06 17.49 1.91
N LYS A 72 2.64 18.50 1.27
CA LYS A 72 3.18 19.69 1.95
C LYS A 72 2.10 20.43 2.73
N LYS A 73 0.96 20.72 2.10
CA LYS A 73 -0.18 21.38 2.78
C LYS A 73 -0.65 20.58 3.99
N LEU A 74 -0.75 19.23 3.85
CA LEU A 74 -1.16 18.39 4.95
C LEU A 74 -0.14 18.39 6.08
N LYS A 75 1.17 18.39 5.76
CA LYS A 75 2.24 18.55 6.75
C LYS A 75 2.12 19.87 7.50
N GLU A 76 1.95 21.00 6.79
CA GLU A 76 1.74 22.33 7.40
C GLU A 76 0.51 22.34 8.31
N TYR A 77 -0.57 21.66 7.92
CA TYR A 77 -1.78 21.51 8.75
C TYR A 77 -1.52 20.67 10.01
N ILE A 78 -0.74 19.59 9.91
CA ILE A 78 -0.30 18.77 11.06
C ILE A 78 0.50 19.65 12.04
N ASP A 79 1.46 20.42 11.52
CA ASP A 79 2.33 21.29 12.30
C ASP A 79 1.55 22.42 13.03
N SER A 80 0.38 22.81 12.51
CA SER A 80 -0.51 23.78 13.18
C SER A 80 -1.22 23.26 14.43
N GLY A 81 -1.21 21.95 14.68
CA GLY A 81 -1.86 21.31 15.83
C GLY A 81 -3.38 21.21 15.76
N ASN A 82 -4.02 21.58 14.63
CA ASN A 82 -5.48 21.62 14.48
C ASN A 82 -6.09 20.32 13.92
N SER A 83 -5.30 19.26 13.81
CA SER A 83 -5.74 18.01 13.18
C SER A 83 -6.84 17.28 13.98
N ILE A 84 -7.90 16.82 13.28
CA ILE A 84 -9.02 16.10 13.87
C ILE A 84 -8.63 14.70 14.35
N THR A 85 -7.80 13.99 13.53
CA THR A 85 -7.42 12.59 13.78
C THR A 85 -6.10 12.44 14.53
N GLY A 86 -5.44 13.54 14.87
CA GLY A 86 -4.14 13.55 15.52
C GLY A 86 -2.96 13.52 14.55
N ALA A 87 -1.83 14.09 14.99
CA ALA A 87 -0.64 14.26 14.18
C ALA A 87 -0.05 12.90 13.72
N ASP A 88 0.04 11.93 14.62
CA ASP A 88 0.64 10.62 14.34
C ASP A 88 -0.05 9.90 13.18
N PHE A 89 -1.38 9.90 13.19
CA PHE A 89 -2.17 9.28 12.13
C PHE A 89 -1.98 10.00 10.78
N LEU A 90 -2.08 11.34 10.79
CA LEU A 90 -1.96 12.14 9.58
C LEU A 90 -0.55 12.16 9.00
N THR A 91 0.48 11.91 9.81
CA THR A 91 1.87 11.77 9.32
C THR A 91 1.99 10.64 8.30
N GLY A 92 1.37 9.48 8.57
CA GLY A 92 1.33 8.38 7.61
C GLY A 92 0.53 8.71 6.34
N VAL A 93 -0.58 9.42 6.50
CA VAL A 93 -1.42 9.88 5.39
C VAL A 93 -0.67 10.87 4.50
N ALA A 94 0.02 11.84 5.09
CA ALA A 94 0.83 12.82 4.37
C ALA A 94 1.98 12.15 3.60
N ALA A 95 2.67 11.18 4.23
CA ALA A 95 3.75 10.44 3.59
C ALA A 95 3.25 9.55 2.44
N ALA A 96 2.04 8.97 2.55
CA ALA A 96 1.42 8.22 1.47
C ALA A 96 1.07 9.12 0.27
N ILE A 97 0.53 10.31 0.50
CA ILE A 97 0.31 11.33 -0.53
C ILE A 97 1.65 11.74 -1.15
N ALA A 98 2.66 12.04 -0.33
CA ALA A 98 3.98 12.49 -0.75
C ALA A 98 4.61 11.53 -1.78
N THR A 99 4.67 10.24 -1.45
CA THR A 99 5.23 9.23 -2.35
C THR A 99 4.48 9.19 -3.69
N ASN A 100 3.15 9.30 -3.68
CA ASN A 100 2.39 9.24 -4.93
C ASN A 100 2.40 10.56 -5.71
N GLU A 101 2.61 11.70 -5.08
CA GLU A 101 2.91 12.95 -5.77
C GLU A 101 4.27 12.89 -6.47
N VAL A 102 5.27 12.26 -5.84
CA VAL A 102 6.58 11.99 -6.49
C VAL A 102 6.40 11.07 -7.68
N ASN A 103 5.62 9.98 -7.56
CA ASN A 103 5.28 9.13 -8.70
C ASN A 103 4.63 9.92 -9.85
N ALA A 104 3.64 10.76 -9.55
CA ALA A 104 2.94 11.60 -10.54
C ALA A 104 3.87 12.66 -11.18
N SER A 105 4.90 13.11 -10.47
CA SER A 105 5.92 14.02 -11.00
C SER A 105 7.04 13.32 -11.80
N LEU A 106 6.93 12.00 -12.01
CA LEU A 106 7.91 11.13 -12.67
C LEU A 106 9.22 10.98 -11.86
N GLY A 107 9.15 11.13 -10.54
CA GLY A 107 10.24 10.85 -9.62
C GLY A 107 10.42 9.36 -9.35
N LEU A 108 11.46 9.00 -8.61
CA LEU A 108 11.79 7.61 -8.31
C LEU A 108 10.98 7.12 -7.11
N ILE A 109 10.24 6.03 -7.30
CA ILE A 109 9.48 5.34 -6.26
C ILE A 109 9.75 3.84 -6.27
N CYS A 110 9.32 3.15 -5.22
CA CYS A 110 9.30 1.70 -5.17
C CYS A 110 7.84 1.22 -5.27
N ALA A 111 7.52 0.44 -6.29
CA ALA A 111 6.18 -0.12 -6.45
C ALA A 111 5.84 -1.12 -5.33
N THR A 112 4.69 -0.96 -4.66
CA THR A 112 4.26 -1.81 -3.54
C THR A 112 2.73 -1.95 -3.46
N PRO A 113 2.11 -2.96 -4.11
CA PRO A 113 2.70 -3.83 -5.12
C PRO A 113 2.81 -3.19 -6.51
N THR A 114 2.10 -2.07 -6.79
CA THR A 114 2.11 -1.34 -8.06
C THR A 114 2.57 0.11 -7.86
N ALA A 115 2.86 0.82 -8.94
CA ALA A 115 3.15 2.25 -8.90
C ALA A 115 1.93 3.07 -8.42
N GLY A 116 0.71 2.62 -8.78
CA GLY A 116 -0.54 3.27 -8.36
C GLY A 116 -0.78 3.21 -6.85
N SER A 117 -0.22 2.23 -6.17
CA SER A 117 -0.35 2.03 -4.71
C SER A 117 0.95 2.26 -3.92
N ALA A 118 1.98 2.80 -4.58
CA ALA A 118 3.35 2.93 -4.04
C ALA A 118 3.47 3.76 -2.75
N GLY A 119 2.47 4.58 -2.42
CA GLY A 119 2.49 5.44 -1.24
C GLY A 119 2.04 4.77 0.05
N VAL A 120 1.26 3.69 -0.01
CA VAL A 120 0.64 3.09 1.19
C VAL A 120 1.68 2.56 2.17
N LEU A 121 2.57 1.68 1.70
CA LEU A 121 3.58 1.06 2.57
C LEU A 121 4.61 2.07 3.10
N PRO A 122 5.22 2.95 2.28
CA PRO A 122 6.12 3.99 2.79
C PRO A 122 5.45 4.93 3.79
N GLY A 123 4.16 5.28 3.55
CA GLY A 123 3.38 6.07 4.49
C GLY A 123 3.28 5.43 5.86
N CYS A 124 3.00 4.13 5.91
CA CYS A 124 2.91 3.36 7.16
C CYS A 124 4.28 3.21 7.85
N VAL A 125 5.35 2.92 7.10
CA VAL A 125 6.71 2.84 7.63
C VAL A 125 7.13 4.19 8.23
N HIS A 126 6.88 5.29 7.52
CA HIS A 126 7.18 6.63 7.99
C HIS A 126 6.40 6.98 9.27
N ALA A 127 5.10 6.65 9.33
CA ALA A 127 4.27 6.86 10.53
C ALA A 127 4.85 6.16 11.76
N LEU A 128 5.23 4.88 11.63
CA LEU A 128 5.80 4.13 12.74
C LEU A 128 7.18 4.67 13.15
N LYS A 129 8.01 5.06 12.18
CA LYS A 129 9.30 5.69 12.45
C LYS A 129 9.13 6.98 13.25
N GLN A 130 8.20 7.84 12.85
CA GLN A 130 7.97 9.11 13.54
C GLN A 130 7.37 8.96 14.93
N LYS A 131 6.44 8.03 15.09
CA LYS A 131 5.71 7.84 16.35
C LYS A 131 6.49 7.02 17.39
N PHE A 132 7.19 5.97 16.94
CA PHE A 132 7.78 4.96 17.84
C PHE A 132 9.30 4.85 17.71
N ASP A 133 9.92 5.69 16.88
CA ASP A 133 11.36 5.71 16.60
C ASP A 133 11.91 4.31 16.26
N ILE A 134 11.16 3.55 15.44
CA ILE A 134 11.58 2.24 15.01
C ILE A 134 12.90 2.32 14.21
N ASP A 135 13.82 1.43 14.52
CA ASP A 135 15.13 1.35 13.87
C ASP A 135 15.06 0.86 12.42
N GLU A 136 16.18 0.94 11.71
CA GLU A 136 16.27 0.51 10.31
C GLU A 136 15.95 -1.00 10.17
N GLU A 137 16.37 -1.82 11.12
CA GLU A 137 16.09 -3.27 11.09
C GLU A 137 14.60 -3.54 11.14
N THR A 138 13.87 -2.89 12.04
CA THR A 138 12.41 -3.00 12.12
C THR A 138 11.72 -2.51 10.85
N GLN A 139 12.19 -1.39 10.27
CA GLN A 139 11.68 -0.90 8.98
C GLN A 139 11.89 -1.93 7.85
N LEU A 140 13.07 -2.54 7.77
CA LEU A 140 13.36 -3.60 6.79
C LEU A 140 12.46 -4.83 7.00
N ARG A 141 12.25 -5.26 8.25
CA ARG A 141 11.35 -6.35 8.58
C ARG A 141 9.92 -6.06 8.13
N MET A 142 9.44 -4.82 8.29
CA MET A 142 8.13 -4.42 7.74
C MET A 142 8.03 -4.66 6.23
N LEU A 143 9.09 -4.34 5.48
CA LEU A 143 9.09 -4.57 4.03
C LEU A 143 9.09 -6.06 3.67
N PHE A 144 9.81 -6.89 4.42
CA PHE A 144 9.80 -8.33 4.21
C PHE A 144 8.45 -8.95 4.57
N THR A 145 7.84 -8.55 5.68
CA THR A 145 6.49 -9.01 6.06
C THR A 145 5.46 -8.60 5.02
N ALA A 146 5.47 -7.33 4.58
CA ALA A 146 4.61 -6.87 3.50
C ALA A 146 4.85 -7.68 2.21
N GLY A 147 6.11 -7.98 1.90
CA GLY A 147 6.51 -8.81 0.77
C GLY A 147 5.97 -10.24 0.84
N ALA A 148 5.97 -10.87 2.02
CA ALA A 148 5.41 -12.22 2.19
C ALA A 148 3.91 -12.28 1.89
N PHE A 149 3.14 -11.35 2.44
CA PHE A 149 1.71 -11.25 2.16
C PHE A 149 1.46 -10.88 0.69
N GLY A 150 2.22 -9.92 0.15
CA GLY A 150 2.15 -9.52 -1.26
C GLY A 150 2.51 -10.64 -2.24
N PHE A 151 3.44 -11.50 -1.88
CA PHE A 151 3.81 -12.68 -2.67
C PHE A 151 2.59 -13.62 -2.85
N VAL A 152 1.86 -13.89 -1.78
CA VAL A 152 0.65 -14.73 -1.86
C VAL A 152 -0.44 -14.03 -2.67
N VAL A 153 -0.65 -12.72 -2.48
CA VAL A 153 -1.61 -11.94 -3.29
C VAL A 153 -1.28 -12.04 -4.77
N ALA A 154 -0.02 -11.85 -5.15
CA ALA A 154 0.41 -11.87 -6.55
C ALA A 154 0.26 -13.26 -7.20
N ASN A 155 0.44 -14.33 -6.43
CA ASN A 155 0.36 -15.69 -6.96
C ASN A 155 -1.06 -16.27 -6.95
N ASN A 156 -1.90 -15.90 -5.98
CA ASN A 156 -3.22 -16.50 -5.78
C ASN A 156 -4.38 -15.60 -6.25
N ALA A 157 -4.09 -14.35 -6.59
CA ALA A 157 -5.06 -13.37 -7.07
C ALA A 157 -4.42 -12.45 -8.13
N SER A 158 -4.67 -11.15 -8.05
CA SER A 158 -4.01 -10.14 -8.89
C SER A 158 -3.74 -8.88 -8.07
N CYS A 159 -2.64 -8.19 -8.41
CA CYS A 159 -2.30 -6.87 -7.90
C CYS A 159 -2.61 -5.76 -8.91
N ALA A 160 -3.09 -6.09 -10.12
CA ALA A 160 -3.24 -5.13 -11.21
C ALA A 160 -4.62 -4.46 -11.21
N GLY A 161 -4.66 -3.13 -11.26
CA GLY A 161 -5.90 -2.37 -11.41
C GLY A 161 -6.66 -2.68 -12.70
N ALA A 162 -5.93 -3.00 -13.76
CA ALA A 162 -6.48 -3.43 -15.05
C ALA A 162 -7.20 -4.81 -14.99
N GLU A 163 -6.88 -5.63 -14.00
CA GLU A 163 -7.51 -6.95 -13.82
C GLU A 163 -8.57 -6.94 -12.73
N GLY A 164 -8.31 -6.30 -11.60
CA GLY A 164 -9.14 -6.37 -10.41
C GLY A 164 -9.67 -5.03 -9.88
N GLY A 165 -9.43 -3.91 -10.57
CA GLY A 165 -9.76 -2.59 -10.04
C GLY A 165 -8.78 -2.11 -8.94
N CYS A 166 -9.02 -0.94 -8.38
CA CYS A 166 -8.18 -0.40 -7.30
C CYS A 166 -8.20 -1.25 -6.00
N GLN A 167 -9.18 -2.11 -5.80
CA GLN A 167 -9.14 -3.08 -4.71
C GLN A 167 -7.93 -4.00 -4.80
N ALA A 168 -7.52 -4.39 -6.02
CA ALA A 168 -6.34 -5.21 -6.26
C ALA A 168 -5.03 -4.44 -5.98
N GLU A 169 -4.99 -3.15 -6.24
CA GLU A 169 -3.81 -2.29 -6.00
C GLU A 169 -3.77 -1.74 -4.57
N ILE A 170 -4.67 -0.80 -4.27
CA ILE A 170 -4.72 -0.11 -2.99
C ILE A 170 -5.16 -1.05 -1.86
N GLY A 171 -6.12 -1.96 -2.15
CA GLY A 171 -6.56 -2.97 -1.18
C GLY A 171 -5.43 -3.90 -0.79
N SER A 172 -4.67 -4.42 -1.76
CA SER A 172 -3.50 -5.27 -1.49
C SER A 172 -2.42 -4.51 -0.73
N ALA A 173 -2.07 -3.30 -1.17
CA ALA A 173 -1.09 -2.47 -0.47
C ALA A 173 -1.49 -2.19 0.99
N SER A 174 -2.78 -1.88 1.24
CA SER A 174 -3.32 -1.64 2.58
C SER A 174 -3.24 -2.88 3.45
N ALA A 175 -3.61 -4.03 2.91
CA ALA A 175 -3.59 -5.31 3.61
C ALA A 175 -2.15 -5.75 3.95
N MET A 176 -1.22 -5.63 2.98
CA MET A 176 0.22 -5.88 3.17
C MET A 176 0.81 -4.97 4.25
N ALA A 177 0.51 -3.68 4.20
CA ALA A 177 0.99 -2.71 5.19
C ALA A 177 0.41 -2.98 6.58
N ALA A 178 -0.88 -3.32 6.69
CA ALA A 178 -1.51 -3.66 7.97
C ALA A 178 -0.84 -4.87 8.64
N ALA A 179 -0.56 -5.93 7.87
CA ALA A 179 0.15 -7.10 8.37
C ALA A 179 1.57 -6.76 8.86
N ALA A 180 2.29 -5.94 8.10
CA ALA A 180 3.64 -5.49 8.44
C ALA A 180 3.69 -4.63 9.72
N ILE A 181 2.71 -3.73 9.90
CA ILE A 181 2.58 -2.93 11.12
C ILE A 181 2.39 -3.82 12.35
N VAL A 182 1.55 -4.85 12.24
CA VAL A 182 1.28 -5.78 13.35
C VAL A 182 2.58 -6.46 13.80
N GLU A 183 3.37 -7.03 12.89
CA GLU A 183 4.64 -7.64 13.25
C GLU A 183 5.63 -6.63 13.86
N ALA A 184 5.76 -5.44 13.26
CA ALA A 184 6.62 -4.36 13.77
C ALA A 184 6.23 -3.91 15.19
N ARG A 185 4.99 -4.11 15.59
CA ARG A 185 4.46 -3.79 16.91
C ARG A 185 4.41 -4.99 17.87
N GLY A 186 5.05 -6.11 17.51
CA GLY A 186 5.18 -7.29 18.33
C GLY A 186 3.98 -8.26 18.30
N GLY A 187 3.04 -8.05 17.34
CA GLY A 187 1.99 -9.02 17.07
C GLY A 187 2.52 -10.25 16.33
N ASP A 188 1.81 -11.35 16.43
CA ASP A 188 2.13 -12.61 15.76
C ASP A 188 1.57 -12.68 14.32
N ALA A 189 1.92 -13.75 13.61
CA ALA A 189 1.49 -13.98 12.24
C ALA A 189 -0.04 -14.14 12.10
N GLU A 190 -0.74 -14.66 13.14
CA GLU A 190 -2.20 -14.77 13.14
C GLU A 190 -2.85 -13.38 13.23
N MET A 191 -2.33 -12.52 14.10
CA MET A 191 -2.76 -11.12 14.19
C MET A 191 -2.48 -10.38 12.88
N SER A 192 -1.33 -10.62 12.23
CA SER A 192 -1.00 -10.07 10.91
C SER A 192 -2.00 -10.49 9.85
N ALA A 193 -2.41 -11.76 9.82
CA ALA A 193 -3.44 -12.26 8.91
C ALA A 193 -4.83 -11.65 9.20
N HIS A 194 -5.15 -11.39 10.47
CA HIS A 194 -6.38 -10.68 10.82
C HIS A 194 -6.35 -9.22 10.35
N ALA A 195 -5.24 -8.51 10.54
CA ALA A 195 -5.07 -7.14 10.04
C ALA A 195 -5.18 -7.07 8.51
N PHE A 196 -4.51 -7.98 7.80
CA PHE A 196 -4.64 -8.15 6.35
C PHE A 196 -6.11 -8.28 5.94
N SER A 197 -6.84 -9.21 6.57
CA SER A 197 -8.25 -9.48 6.27
C SER A 197 -9.14 -8.27 6.53
N ILE A 198 -8.92 -7.55 7.63
CA ILE A 198 -9.68 -6.36 8.00
C ILE A 198 -9.43 -5.25 6.98
N ALA A 199 -8.18 -4.99 6.61
CA ALA A 199 -7.84 -3.97 5.63
C ALA A 199 -8.44 -4.29 4.25
N MET A 200 -8.24 -5.51 3.74
CA MET A 200 -8.73 -5.93 2.43
C MET A 200 -10.26 -5.84 2.33
N LYS A 201 -11.00 -6.32 3.35
CA LYS A 201 -12.47 -6.26 3.35
C LYS A 201 -13.03 -4.86 3.21
N ASN A 202 -12.34 -3.85 3.75
CA ASN A 202 -12.77 -2.46 3.65
C ASN A 202 -12.51 -1.84 2.28
N MET A 203 -11.79 -2.55 1.40
CA MET A 203 -11.43 -2.08 0.06
C MET A 203 -12.13 -2.85 -1.06
N LEU A 204 -12.92 -3.89 -0.73
CA LEU A 204 -13.64 -4.69 -1.73
C LEU A 204 -14.58 -3.80 -2.56
N GLY A 205 -14.57 -4.02 -3.87
CA GLY A 205 -15.37 -3.26 -4.83
C GLY A 205 -14.79 -1.92 -5.25
N LEU A 206 -13.62 -1.51 -4.77
CA LEU A 206 -13.00 -0.25 -5.18
C LEU A 206 -12.56 -0.33 -6.64
N VAL A 207 -13.22 0.48 -7.47
CA VAL A 207 -12.99 0.53 -8.92
C VAL A 207 -11.72 1.30 -9.28
N CYS A 208 -11.16 1.07 -10.48
CA CYS A 208 -10.04 1.83 -11.03
C CYS A 208 -10.54 2.73 -12.17
N ASP A 209 -10.72 4.02 -11.87
CA ASP A 209 -11.33 5.02 -12.74
C ASP A 209 -10.46 6.30 -12.88
N PRO A 210 -9.17 6.17 -13.28
CA PRO A 210 -8.25 7.28 -13.29
C PRO A 210 -8.65 8.35 -14.31
N VAL A 211 -8.68 9.61 -13.89
CA VAL A 211 -8.98 10.75 -14.74
C VAL A 211 -7.91 10.87 -15.84
N ALA A 212 -8.34 10.96 -17.08
CA ALA A 212 -7.47 10.99 -18.25
C ALA A 212 -6.54 9.76 -18.38
N GLY A 213 -6.79 8.66 -17.65
CA GLY A 213 -5.94 7.47 -17.62
C GLY A 213 -4.63 7.63 -16.84
N LEU A 214 -4.49 8.71 -16.08
CA LEU A 214 -3.25 9.05 -15.37
C LEU A 214 -3.30 8.59 -13.89
N VAL A 215 -2.16 8.12 -13.36
CA VAL A 215 -2.00 7.72 -11.95
C VAL A 215 -1.87 8.98 -11.06
N GLU A 216 -2.84 9.87 -11.15
CA GLU A 216 -2.91 11.13 -10.42
C GLU A 216 -4.21 11.25 -9.63
N VAL A 217 -5.34 11.41 -10.33
CA VAL A 217 -6.67 11.55 -9.74
C VAL A 217 -7.52 10.34 -10.09
N PRO A 218 -7.99 9.58 -9.10
CA PRO A 218 -7.94 9.79 -7.64
C PRO A 218 -6.75 9.11 -6.94
N CYS A 219 -5.79 8.54 -7.64
CA CYS A 219 -4.78 7.62 -7.12
C CYS A 219 -3.99 8.18 -5.92
N VAL A 220 -3.55 9.46 -5.99
CA VAL A 220 -2.83 10.10 -4.88
C VAL A 220 -3.65 10.08 -3.59
N LYS A 221 -4.94 10.43 -3.63
CA LYS A 221 -5.83 10.43 -2.45
C LYS A 221 -6.23 9.02 -2.02
N ARG A 222 -6.27 8.05 -2.93
CA ARG A 222 -6.50 6.63 -2.58
C ARG A 222 -5.34 6.02 -1.81
N ASN A 223 -4.10 6.45 -2.05
CA ASN A 223 -2.98 6.04 -1.21
C ASN A 223 -3.12 6.54 0.24
N ALA A 224 -3.60 7.77 0.42
CA ALA A 224 -3.95 8.29 1.74
C ALA A 224 -5.01 7.42 2.45
N ALA A 225 -6.08 7.07 1.76
CA ALA A 225 -7.11 6.17 2.28
C ALA A 225 -6.54 4.79 2.60
N GLY A 226 -5.69 4.25 1.72
CA GLY A 226 -5.03 2.96 1.93
C GLY A 226 -4.15 2.91 3.18
N ALA A 227 -3.33 3.94 3.40
CA ALA A 227 -2.51 4.05 4.61
C ALA A 227 -3.38 4.19 5.87
N SER A 228 -4.47 4.97 5.79
CA SER A 228 -5.43 5.12 6.89
C SER A 228 -6.07 3.80 7.29
N ILE A 229 -6.51 3.01 6.31
CA ILE A 229 -7.12 1.69 6.53
C ILE A 229 -6.08 0.72 7.08
N ALA A 230 -4.84 0.75 6.60
CA ALA A 230 -3.77 -0.11 7.10
C ALA A 230 -3.48 0.14 8.60
N LEU A 231 -3.32 1.39 8.99
CA LEU A 231 -3.09 1.79 10.39
C LEU A 231 -4.26 1.37 11.29
N MET A 232 -5.50 1.67 10.88
CA MET A 232 -6.70 1.27 11.61
C MET A 232 -6.81 -0.25 11.75
N ALA A 233 -6.60 -1.01 10.68
CA ALA A 233 -6.72 -2.47 10.68
C ALA A 233 -5.66 -3.12 11.57
N ALA A 234 -4.44 -2.59 11.57
CA ALA A 234 -3.37 -3.04 12.45
C ALA A 234 -3.71 -2.80 13.93
N ASP A 235 -4.18 -1.62 14.29
CA ASP A 235 -4.62 -1.31 15.66
C ASP A 235 -5.76 -2.22 16.11
N MET A 236 -6.74 -2.49 15.24
CA MET A 236 -7.84 -3.43 15.54
C MET A 236 -7.29 -4.84 15.84
N ALA A 237 -6.38 -5.35 15.02
CA ALA A 237 -5.81 -6.68 15.23
C ALA A 237 -4.94 -6.75 16.49
N LEU A 238 -4.10 -5.73 16.75
CA LEU A 238 -3.30 -5.62 17.97
C LEU A 238 -4.16 -5.52 19.24
N ALA A 239 -5.34 -4.90 19.12
CA ALA A 239 -6.35 -4.89 20.21
C ALA A 239 -7.07 -6.24 20.39
N GLY A 240 -6.74 -7.27 19.60
CA GLY A 240 -7.33 -8.60 19.68
C GLY A 240 -8.61 -8.78 18.86
N ILE A 241 -8.97 -7.82 18.00
CA ILE A 241 -10.13 -7.94 17.11
C ILE A 241 -9.76 -8.88 15.95
N LYS A 242 -10.56 -9.93 15.79
CA LYS A 242 -10.35 -10.98 14.78
C LYS A 242 -11.26 -10.80 13.56
N SER A 243 -10.72 -11.04 12.39
CA SER A 243 -11.56 -11.26 11.21
C SER A 243 -12.33 -12.57 11.34
N ARG A 244 -13.63 -12.56 11.08
CA ARG A 244 -14.46 -13.77 11.07
C ARG A 244 -14.31 -14.57 9.78
N ILE A 245 -13.93 -13.92 8.70
CA ILE A 245 -13.60 -14.56 7.44
C ILE A 245 -12.07 -14.72 7.38
N PRO A 246 -11.55 -15.93 7.12
CA PRO A 246 -10.13 -16.20 6.97
C PRO A 246 -9.47 -15.36 5.87
N ALA A 247 -8.17 -15.15 5.97
CA ALA A 247 -7.45 -14.24 5.07
C ALA A 247 -7.45 -14.71 3.62
N ASP A 248 -7.29 -16.02 3.39
CA ASP A 248 -7.33 -16.59 2.03
C ASP A 248 -8.71 -16.47 1.39
N GLU A 249 -9.79 -16.64 2.16
CA GLU A 249 -11.16 -16.45 1.66
C GLU A 249 -11.45 -14.97 1.33
N VAL A 250 -10.90 -14.04 2.11
CA VAL A 250 -11.00 -12.60 1.80
C VAL A 250 -10.24 -12.26 0.53
N LEU A 251 -9.04 -12.84 0.33
CA LEU A 251 -8.26 -12.68 -0.88
C LEU A 251 -8.99 -13.26 -2.10
N GLU A 252 -9.54 -14.45 -1.98
CA GLU A 252 -10.37 -15.08 -3.02
C GLU A 252 -11.59 -14.22 -3.37
N SER A 253 -12.27 -13.66 -2.36
CA SER A 253 -13.39 -12.72 -2.56
C SER A 253 -12.96 -11.50 -3.36
N MET A 254 -11.82 -10.90 -3.03
CA MET A 254 -11.27 -9.77 -3.79
C MET A 254 -11.04 -10.14 -5.25
N TYR A 255 -10.42 -11.29 -5.50
CA TYR A 255 -10.14 -11.79 -6.84
C TYR A 255 -11.44 -12.02 -7.65
N ARG A 256 -12.42 -12.71 -7.06
CA ARG A 256 -13.73 -12.97 -7.70
C ARG A 256 -14.48 -11.68 -8.01
N ILE A 257 -14.55 -10.73 -7.07
CA ILE A 257 -15.16 -9.41 -7.31
C ILE A 257 -14.43 -8.71 -8.48
N GLY A 258 -13.10 -8.81 -8.53
CA GLY A 258 -12.32 -8.30 -9.64
C GLY A 258 -12.72 -8.93 -10.97
N LEU A 259 -12.90 -10.24 -11.05
CA LEU A 259 -13.34 -10.93 -12.27
C LEU A 259 -14.75 -10.49 -12.72
N GLU A 260 -15.67 -10.30 -11.79
CA GLU A 260 -17.05 -9.87 -12.04
C GLU A 260 -17.19 -8.37 -12.34
N MET A 261 -16.19 -7.57 -11.96
CA MET A 261 -16.19 -6.14 -12.22
C MET A 261 -16.19 -5.84 -13.73
N SER A 262 -17.06 -4.93 -14.17
CA SER A 262 -17.06 -4.48 -15.56
C SER A 262 -15.69 -4.02 -16.02
N THR A 263 -15.28 -4.37 -17.23
CA THR A 263 -14.00 -3.93 -17.82
C THR A 263 -13.87 -2.42 -17.86
N THR A 264 -14.98 -1.67 -17.95
CA THR A 264 -14.96 -0.20 -17.92
C THR A 264 -14.50 0.38 -16.57
N LEU A 265 -14.56 -0.42 -15.50
CA LEU A 265 -14.14 -0.06 -14.13
C LEU A 265 -12.71 -0.51 -13.78
N LYS A 266 -11.95 -1.03 -14.76
CA LYS A 266 -10.63 -1.63 -14.62
C LYS A 266 -9.55 -0.83 -15.34
N GLU A 267 -9.25 0.39 -14.86
CA GLU A 267 -8.17 1.24 -15.36
C GLU A 267 -8.29 1.68 -16.85
N THR A 268 -9.48 1.68 -17.38
CA THR A 268 -9.73 2.02 -18.78
C THR A 268 -10.05 3.51 -19.01
N ALA A 269 -10.22 4.29 -17.94
CA ALA A 269 -10.73 5.66 -17.98
C ALA A 269 -12.09 5.82 -18.74
N LYS A 270 -12.90 4.75 -18.78
CA LYS A 270 -14.18 4.72 -19.51
C LYS A 270 -15.40 4.75 -18.59
N CYS A 271 -15.20 4.93 -17.28
CA CYS A 271 -16.28 4.95 -16.28
C CYS A 271 -15.88 5.77 -15.06
N GLY A 272 -16.79 5.91 -14.10
CA GLY A 272 -16.55 6.54 -12.81
C GLY A 272 -16.11 8.00 -12.93
N LEU A 273 -15.06 8.37 -12.20
CA LEU A 273 -14.53 9.74 -12.17
C LEU A 273 -14.03 10.21 -13.53
N ALA A 274 -13.48 9.30 -14.33
CA ALA A 274 -12.87 9.62 -15.62
C ALA A 274 -13.88 10.23 -16.62
N ILE A 275 -15.14 9.79 -16.59
CA ILE A 275 -16.21 10.26 -17.51
C ILE A 275 -17.10 11.34 -16.91
N THR A 276 -16.77 11.88 -15.75
CA THR A 276 -17.46 13.06 -15.24
C THR A 276 -17.17 14.27 -16.14
N LYS A 277 -18.08 15.24 -16.17
CA LYS A 277 -17.89 16.49 -16.92
C LYS A 277 -16.52 17.12 -16.67
N THR A 278 -16.04 17.09 -15.42
CA THR A 278 -14.73 17.61 -15.05
C THR A 278 -13.59 16.68 -15.51
N GLY A 279 -13.77 15.37 -15.40
CA GLY A 279 -12.79 14.37 -15.86
C GLY A 279 -12.56 14.47 -17.38
N GLU A 280 -13.62 14.57 -18.17
CA GLU A 280 -13.54 14.76 -19.62
C GLU A 280 -12.91 16.10 -19.99
N LYS A 281 -13.22 17.17 -19.25
CA LYS A 281 -12.56 18.47 -19.44
C LYS A 281 -11.05 18.36 -19.24
N TYR A 282 -10.58 17.70 -18.18
CA TYR A 282 -9.14 17.51 -17.97
C TYR A 282 -8.51 16.64 -19.06
N ARG A 283 -9.17 15.57 -19.48
CA ARG A 283 -8.70 14.76 -20.60
C ARG A 283 -8.51 15.60 -21.87
N SER A 284 -9.51 16.41 -22.23
CA SER A 284 -9.45 17.29 -23.41
C SER A 284 -8.36 18.35 -23.30
N LEU A 285 -8.13 18.91 -22.10
CA LEU A 285 -7.05 19.86 -21.87
C LEU A 285 -5.65 19.26 -22.01
N LEU A 286 -5.48 18.00 -21.63
CA LEU A 286 -4.18 17.32 -21.64
C LEU A 286 -3.83 16.68 -22.99
N PHE A 287 -4.82 16.12 -23.67
CA PHE A 287 -4.61 15.30 -24.88
C PHE A 287 -5.33 15.81 -26.13
N GLY A 288 -6.13 16.88 -26.00
CA GLY A 288 -6.94 17.38 -27.09
C GLY A 288 -8.31 16.69 -27.20
N ASN A 289 -9.11 17.16 -28.10
CA ASN A 289 -10.43 16.56 -28.45
C ASN A 289 -10.20 15.63 -29.65
N ASP A 290 -9.94 14.37 -29.41
CA ASP A 290 -10.04 13.32 -30.43
C ASP A 290 -11.39 12.63 -30.37
#